data_20e451350528c9885082df3ca8cc003e
#
_entry.id   20e451350528c9885082df3ca8cc003e
#
_cell.length_a   1.000
_cell.length_b   1.000
_cell.length_c   1.000
_cell.angle_alpha   90.00
_cell.angle_beta   90.00
_cell.angle_gamma   90.00
#
_symmetry.space_group_name_H-M   'P 1'
#
loop_
_entity.id
_entity.type
_entity.pdbx_description
1 polymer ?
#
loop_
_entity_poly.entity_id
_entity_poly.type
_entity_poly.pdbx_seq_one_letter_code
_entity_poly.pdbx_strand_id
1 'polypeptide(L)'
;MKRVYLLLLSTAFALPLSAREVQGANKTTQTTGSMKTVEELCQPSKAQSDLSINNVRATILGGGDMWWDLNTARYEVPKGSNKHSMFAGSLWLGGVDEGNQLKLAAMTYRQAGNDYWPGPLTSDGTASTNKEICDKYDRHWIIYREEVDIHKAWLECLDDPNCDETELFPGYESQIPESIKDWPGNGVDGELPYQLAPFIDRDGDGVYDYLVDYPAYDIDKEYDCRDKETDVLYGDQTIWWVYNDRGNVHTESQAGALGFEIRAQAFAFSTNDEVNN
;
A
#
# COMPACT_ATOMS: atom_id res chain seq x y z
N MET A 1 37.14 -53.25 -47.52
CA MET A 1 36.84 -51.95 -46.98
C MET A 1 36.42 -52.13 -45.53
N LYS A 2 37.36 -51.88 -44.57
CA LYS A 2 37.09 -52.00 -43.12
C LYS A 2 36.76 -50.61 -42.58
N ARG A 3 35.57 -50.41 -42.06
CA ARG A 3 35.19 -49.18 -41.37
C ARG A 3 35.58 -49.26 -39.89
N VAL A 4 36.43 -48.34 -39.45
CA VAL A 4 36.84 -48.18 -38.06
C VAL A 4 35.89 -47.16 -37.45
N TYR A 5 35.15 -47.52 -36.37
CA TYR A 5 34.36 -46.63 -35.56
C TYR A 5 35.23 -46.15 -34.42
N LEU A 6 35.46 -44.86 -34.35
CA LEU A 6 36.13 -44.16 -33.25
C LEU A 6 35.10 -43.78 -32.20
N LEU A 7 35.13 -44.43 -31.05
CA LEU A 7 34.33 -44.08 -29.88
C LEU A 7 35.04 -42.95 -29.12
N LEU A 8 34.44 -41.74 -29.16
CA LEU A 8 34.85 -40.62 -28.31
C LEU A 8 34.20 -40.80 -26.93
N LEU A 9 34.97 -41.16 -25.91
CA LEU A 9 34.58 -41.06 -24.50
C LEU A 9 34.67 -39.61 -24.06
N SER A 10 33.53 -38.97 -23.79
CA SER A 10 33.47 -37.69 -23.13
C SER A 10 33.49 -37.89 -21.61
N THR A 11 34.65 -37.65 -21.02
CA THR A 11 34.77 -37.55 -19.54
C THR A 11 34.22 -36.19 -19.08
N ALA A 12 33.06 -36.20 -18.45
CA ALA A 12 32.54 -35.04 -17.76
C ALA A 12 33.35 -34.82 -16.47
N PHE A 13 34.15 -33.77 -16.45
CA PHE A 13 34.76 -33.27 -15.21
C PHE A 13 33.70 -32.48 -14.43
N ALA A 14 33.22 -33.07 -13.33
CA ALA A 14 32.48 -32.35 -12.31
C ALA A 14 33.48 -31.59 -11.45
N LEU A 15 33.50 -30.25 -11.63
CA LEU A 15 34.22 -29.35 -10.73
C LEU A 15 33.34 -29.13 -9.48
N PRO A 16 33.86 -29.32 -8.28
CA PRO A 16 33.14 -28.92 -7.08
C PRO A 16 33.10 -27.37 -7.01
N LEU A 17 31.92 -26.78 -7.00
CA LEU A 17 31.75 -25.38 -6.62
C LEU A 17 32.04 -25.27 -5.12
N SER A 18 33.27 -24.90 -4.78
CA SER A 18 33.59 -24.43 -3.42
C SER A 18 33.07 -23.02 -3.28
N ALA A 19 32.00 -22.82 -2.51
CA ALA A 19 31.63 -21.54 -2.01
C ALA A 19 32.78 -21.01 -1.13
N ARG A 20 33.47 -19.99 -1.62
CA ARG A 20 34.56 -19.34 -0.89
C ARG A 20 33.92 -18.33 0.05
N GLU A 21 33.80 -18.66 1.33
CA GLU A 21 33.56 -17.66 2.38
C GLU A 21 34.70 -16.63 2.35
N VAL A 22 34.37 -15.41 2.00
CA VAL A 22 35.26 -14.28 2.17
C VAL A 22 35.15 -13.85 3.64
N GLN A 23 36.08 -14.28 4.46
CA GLN A 23 36.29 -13.70 5.78
C GLN A 23 36.78 -12.26 5.60
N GLY A 24 35.84 -11.30 5.59
CA GLY A 24 36.12 -9.88 5.71
C GLY A 24 36.59 -9.56 7.12
N ALA A 25 37.78 -9.00 7.24
CA ALA A 25 38.36 -8.55 8.49
C ALA A 25 37.44 -7.54 9.20
N ASN A 26 36.89 -7.94 10.34
CA ASN A 26 36.16 -7.10 11.28
C ASN A 26 37.05 -5.98 11.80
N LYS A 27 36.80 -4.75 11.35
CA LYS A 27 37.04 -3.55 12.17
C LYS A 27 35.74 -3.27 12.93
N THR A 28 35.69 -3.79 14.14
CA THR A 28 34.63 -3.53 15.12
C THR A 28 34.69 -2.06 15.53
N THR A 29 33.91 -1.22 14.90
CA THR A 29 33.47 0.02 15.53
C THR A 29 32.19 -0.36 16.27
N GLN A 30 32.30 -0.55 17.58
CA GLN A 30 31.13 -0.71 18.45
C GLN A 30 30.36 0.61 18.46
N THR A 31 29.39 0.75 17.57
CA THR A 31 28.27 1.62 17.80
C THR A 31 27.32 0.82 18.69
N THR A 32 27.19 1.21 19.95
CA THR A 32 26.19 0.69 20.88
C THR A 32 24.80 1.12 20.42
N GLY A 33 24.32 0.56 19.33
CA GLY A 33 22.92 0.57 18.98
C GLY A 33 22.22 -0.45 19.88
N SER A 34 21.34 0.01 20.73
CA SER A 34 20.45 -0.86 21.50
C SER A 34 19.75 -1.79 20.52
N MET A 35 19.92 -3.10 20.66
CA MET A 35 19.08 -4.07 19.92
C MET A 35 17.64 -3.83 20.34
N LYS A 36 16.79 -3.40 19.42
CA LYS A 36 15.34 -3.30 19.67
C LYS A 36 14.81 -4.67 20.11
N THR A 37 14.01 -4.70 21.13
CA THR A 37 13.32 -5.93 21.55
C THR A 37 12.27 -6.29 20.49
N VAL A 38 11.86 -7.55 20.41
CA VAL A 38 10.83 -8.01 19.46
C VAL A 38 9.51 -7.22 19.62
N GLU A 39 9.24 -6.72 20.82
CA GLU A 39 8.06 -5.89 21.13
C GLU A 39 8.15 -4.45 20.55
N GLU A 40 9.35 -3.99 20.18
CA GLU A 40 9.59 -2.67 19.62
C GLU A 40 9.54 -2.68 18.06
N LEU A 41 9.38 -3.86 17.46
CA LEU A 41 9.33 -4.04 16.01
C LEU A 41 7.87 -4.08 15.51
N CYS A 42 7.68 -3.67 14.26
CA CYS A 42 6.38 -3.77 13.60
C CYS A 42 5.89 -5.22 13.52
N GLN A 43 4.60 -5.39 13.71
CA GLN A 43 3.93 -6.67 13.52
C GLN A 43 3.30 -6.73 12.11
N PRO A 44 3.07 -7.91 11.54
CA PRO A 44 2.30 -8.04 10.32
C PRO A 44 0.94 -7.37 10.42
N SER A 45 0.47 -6.79 9.31
CA SER A 45 -0.84 -6.12 9.27
C SER A 45 -1.98 -7.07 9.64
N LYS A 46 -2.97 -6.53 10.34
CA LYS A 46 -4.26 -7.19 10.64
C LYS A 46 -5.43 -6.51 9.93
N ALA A 47 -5.18 -5.37 9.28
CA ALA A 47 -6.19 -4.63 8.56
C ALA A 47 -6.78 -5.49 7.43
N GLN A 48 -8.11 -5.55 7.40
CA GLN A 48 -8.87 -6.26 6.39
C GLN A 48 -10.18 -5.52 6.10
N SER A 49 -10.49 -5.31 4.83
CA SER A 49 -11.74 -4.66 4.39
C SER A 49 -12.23 -5.26 3.09
N ASP A 50 -13.54 -5.14 2.85
CA ASP A 50 -14.17 -5.60 1.62
C ASP A 50 -14.48 -4.42 0.69
N LEU A 51 -14.00 -4.50 -0.53
CA LEU A 51 -14.46 -3.68 -1.64
C LEU A 51 -15.74 -4.33 -2.19
N SER A 52 -16.89 -3.66 -2.06
CA SER A 52 -18.18 -4.35 -2.28
C SER A 52 -19.34 -3.46 -2.72
N ILE A 53 -19.05 -2.30 -3.33
CA ILE A 53 -20.09 -1.35 -3.74
C ILE A 53 -20.95 -1.86 -4.90
N ASN A 54 -20.43 -2.79 -5.69
CA ASN A 54 -21.12 -3.39 -6.83
C ASN A 54 -21.40 -4.89 -6.60
N ASN A 55 -21.54 -5.67 -7.67
CA ASN A 55 -21.81 -7.11 -7.62
C ASN A 55 -20.55 -7.98 -7.35
N VAL A 56 -19.41 -7.36 -7.10
CA VAL A 56 -18.19 -8.03 -6.64
C VAL A 56 -17.99 -7.78 -5.15
N ARG A 57 -17.46 -8.76 -4.43
CA ARG A 57 -16.90 -8.58 -3.11
C ARG A 57 -15.44 -9.06 -3.14
N ALA A 58 -14.52 -8.13 -2.97
CA ALA A 58 -13.09 -8.40 -2.97
C ALA A 58 -12.48 -7.99 -1.63
N THR A 59 -11.94 -8.94 -0.88
CA THR A 59 -11.23 -8.66 0.37
C THR A 59 -9.83 -8.15 0.09
N ILE A 60 -9.48 -7.04 0.74
CA ILE A 60 -8.18 -6.38 0.71
C ILE A 60 -7.54 -6.55 2.09
N LEU A 61 -6.27 -6.92 2.12
CA LEU A 61 -5.45 -7.03 3.32
C LEU A 61 -4.41 -5.90 3.36
N GLY A 62 -4.00 -5.49 4.55
CA GLY A 62 -3.07 -4.37 4.71
C GLY A 62 -1.58 -4.70 4.47
N GLY A 63 -1.25 -5.96 4.18
CA GLY A 63 0.13 -6.46 4.07
C GLY A 63 0.62 -6.74 2.64
N GLY A 64 0.01 -6.13 1.62
CA GLY A 64 0.42 -6.32 0.22
C GLY A 64 -0.16 -7.55 -0.45
N ASP A 65 -1.10 -8.23 0.18
CA ASP A 65 -1.87 -9.35 -0.36
C ASP A 65 -3.38 -9.03 -0.35
N MET A 66 -4.15 -9.78 -1.14
CA MET A 66 -5.56 -9.50 -1.38
C MET A 66 -6.32 -10.73 -1.84
N TRP A 67 -7.67 -10.64 -1.82
CA TRP A 67 -8.65 -11.59 -2.39
C TRP A 67 -8.79 -12.90 -1.63
N TRP A 68 -8.29 -12.97 -0.42
CA TRP A 68 -8.42 -14.09 0.50
C TRP A 68 -8.48 -13.58 1.96
N ASP A 69 -8.78 -14.44 2.89
CA ASP A 69 -8.84 -14.15 4.33
C ASP A 69 -7.81 -14.95 5.13
N LEU A 70 -6.64 -15.20 4.52
CA LEU A 70 -5.56 -16.06 5.01
C LEU A 70 -5.88 -17.56 5.03
N ASN A 71 -7.11 -17.96 4.66
CA ASN A 71 -7.54 -19.36 4.63
C ASN A 71 -8.26 -19.74 3.34
N THR A 72 -9.17 -18.88 2.89
CA THR A 72 -10.06 -19.16 1.74
C THR A 72 -10.09 -17.97 0.79
N ALA A 73 -10.46 -18.24 -0.47
CA ALA A 73 -10.69 -17.22 -1.48
C ALA A 73 -11.77 -16.22 -1.05
N ARG A 74 -11.58 -14.95 -1.36
CA ARG A 74 -12.50 -13.83 -1.04
C ARG A 74 -12.62 -12.83 -2.19
N TYR A 75 -12.59 -13.32 -3.43
CA TYR A 75 -12.97 -12.53 -4.59
C TYR A 75 -14.24 -13.15 -5.17
N GLU A 76 -15.38 -12.72 -4.67
CA GLU A 76 -16.69 -13.33 -4.91
C GLU A 76 -17.44 -12.60 -6.03
N VAL A 77 -17.89 -13.36 -7.02
CA VAL A 77 -18.66 -12.87 -8.16
C VAL A 77 -19.71 -13.91 -8.56
N PRO A 78 -20.99 -13.58 -8.53
CA PRO A 78 -21.62 -12.41 -7.92
C PRO A 78 -21.49 -12.40 -6.40
N LYS A 79 -21.53 -11.21 -5.81
CA LYS A 79 -21.53 -11.02 -4.35
C LYS A 79 -22.66 -11.83 -3.69
N GLY A 80 -22.33 -12.61 -2.64
CA GLY A 80 -23.28 -13.49 -1.95
C GLY A 80 -23.43 -14.88 -2.58
N SER A 81 -22.74 -15.18 -3.68
CA SER A 81 -22.86 -16.47 -4.38
C SER A 81 -21.96 -17.58 -3.83
N ASN A 82 -20.97 -17.24 -3.03
CA ASN A 82 -19.86 -18.10 -2.60
C ASN A 82 -19.09 -18.73 -3.79
N LYS A 83 -19.06 -18.02 -4.94
CA LYS A 83 -18.26 -18.39 -6.11
C LYS A 83 -17.11 -17.40 -6.25
N HIS A 84 -15.90 -17.92 -6.36
CA HIS A 84 -14.68 -17.11 -6.38
C HIS A 84 -13.98 -17.26 -7.72
N SER A 85 -13.64 -16.14 -8.36
CA SER A 85 -12.90 -16.14 -9.63
C SER A 85 -11.39 -16.11 -9.43
N MET A 86 -10.91 -15.62 -8.28
CA MET A 86 -9.50 -15.58 -7.89
C MET A 86 -9.34 -16.11 -6.47
N PHE A 87 -8.18 -16.71 -6.19
CA PHE A 87 -7.89 -17.22 -4.85
C PHE A 87 -7.13 -16.17 -4.02
N ALA A 88 -6.03 -15.66 -4.53
CA ALA A 88 -5.20 -14.67 -3.86
C ALA A 88 -4.40 -13.87 -4.89
N GLY A 89 -4.02 -12.66 -4.52
CA GLY A 89 -3.05 -11.83 -5.23
C GLY A 89 -2.08 -11.22 -4.24
N SER A 90 -0.87 -10.88 -4.70
CA SER A 90 0.12 -10.27 -3.83
C SER A 90 1.13 -9.45 -4.61
N LEU A 91 1.76 -8.49 -3.92
CA LEU A 91 2.82 -7.66 -4.46
C LEU A 91 4.18 -8.32 -4.23
N TRP A 92 5.00 -8.35 -5.28
CA TRP A 92 6.40 -8.76 -5.23
C TRP A 92 7.26 -7.66 -5.81
N LEU A 93 8.22 -7.18 -5.03
CA LEU A 93 9.17 -6.14 -5.41
C LEU A 93 10.59 -6.68 -5.31
N GLY A 94 11.41 -6.41 -6.30
CA GLY A 94 12.80 -6.87 -6.30
C GLY A 94 13.73 -5.91 -7.05
N GLY A 95 14.98 -5.88 -6.61
CA GLY A 95 16.01 -5.06 -7.22
C GLY A 95 17.39 -5.43 -6.71
N VAL A 96 18.40 -4.70 -7.18
CA VAL A 96 19.77 -4.81 -6.70
C VAL A 96 20.24 -3.44 -6.18
N ASP A 97 20.94 -3.43 -5.07
CA ASP A 97 21.55 -2.21 -4.53
C ASP A 97 22.86 -1.85 -5.26
N GLU A 98 23.45 -0.72 -4.89
CA GLU A 98 24.73 -0.27 -5.46
C GLU A 98 25.89 -1.27 -5.24
N GLY A 99 25.79 -2.10 -4.22
CA GLY A 99 26.70 -3.23 -3.94
C GLY A 99 26.41 -4.48 -4.77
N ASN A 100 25.43 -4.40 -5.71
CA ASN A 100 24.97 -5.51 -6.53
C ASN A 100 24.39 -6.69 -5.71
N GLN A 101 23.82 -6.39 -4.52
CA GLN A 101 23.16 -7.34 -3.67
C GLN A 101 21.65 -7.36 -3.98
N LEU A 102 21.08 -8.53 -4.10
CA LEU A 102 19.64 -8.69 -4.27
C LEU A 102 18.88 -8.19 -3.05
N LYS A 103 17.88 -7.34 -3.30
CA LYS A 103 16.86 -6.90 -2.36
C LYS A 103 15.52 -7.39 -2.85
N LEU A 104 14.70 -7.92 -1.95
CA LEU A 104 13.41 -8.50 -2.31
C LEU A 104 12.43 -8.35 -1.16
N ALA A 105 11.21 -7.93 -1.49
CA ALA A 105 10.06 -7.98 -0.60
C ALA A 105 8.91 -8.71 -1.33
N ALA A 106 8.33 -9.69 -0.69
CA ALA A 106 7.28 -10.51 -1.28
C ALA A 106 6.26 -10.93 -0.21
N MET A 107 5.06 -11.26 -0.68
CA MET A 107 4.04 -11.92 0.12
C MET A 107 3.50 -13.10 -0.67
N THR A 108 3.33 -14.24 -0.03
CA THR A 108 2.73 -15.42 -0.67
C THR A 108 1.42 -15.81 0.00
N TYR A 109 0.54 -16.45 -0.75
CA TYR A 109 -0.77 -16.87 -0.25
C TYR A 109 -0.68 -17.94 0.87
N ARG A 110 0.48 -18.56 1.07
CA ARG A 110 0.69 -19.53 2.14
C ARG A 110 1.21 -18.91 3.44
N GLN A 111 1.60 -17.65 3.38
CA GLN A 111 2.15 -16.88 4.49
C GLN A 111 3.18 -17.64 5.33
N ALA A 112 4.23 -18.11 4.66
CA ALA A 112 5.35 -18.76 5.36
C ALA A 112 6.16 -17.74 6.18
N GLY A 113 6.10 -16.46 5.78
CA GLY A 113 6.78 -15.34 6.42
C GLY A 113 6.04 -14.02 6.16
N ASN A 114 6.74 -12.91 6.39
CA ASN A 114 6.24 -11.56 6.16
C ASN A 114 7.39 -10.64 5.75
N ASP A 115 7.20 -9.84 4.70
CA ASP A 115 8.14 -8.84 4.21
C ASP A 115 7.52 -7.43 4.15
N TYR A 116 6.24 -7.27 4.54
CA TYR A 116 5.55 -6.00 4.55
C TYR A 116 4.89 -5.70 5.90
N TRP A 117 4.96 -4.46 6.31
CA TRP A 117 4.41 -3.97 7.57
C TRP A 117 3.60 -2.71 7.34
N PRO A 118 2.54 -2.44 8.13
CA PRO A 118 1.74 -1.25 7.96
C PRO A 118 2.52 0.03 8.22
N GLY A 119 2.07 1.11 7.61
CA GLY A 119 2.54 2.46 7.87
C GLY A 119 3.57 3.01 6.88
N PRO A 120 3.72 4.34 6.89
CA PRO A 120 4.69 5.05 6.08
C PRO A 120 6.12 4.92 6.63
N LEU A 121 7.08 5.35 5.82
CA LEU A 121 8.47 5.54 6.19
C LEU A 121 8.74 7.03 6.46
N THR A 122 9.74 7.34 7.29
CA THR A 122 10.18 8.72 7.50
C THR A 122 10.77 9.30 6.23
N SER A 123 10.55 10.61 5.98
CA SER A 123 11.06 11.35 4.83
C SER A 123 12.43 12.00 5.08
N ASP A 124 13.01 11.80 6.26
CA ASP A 124 14.30 12.35 6.70
C ASP A 124 15.54 11.74 5.99
N GLY A 125 15.31 10.87 5.01
CA GLY A 125 16.34 10.16 4.26
C GLY A 125 16.78 8.84 4.91
N THR A 126 16.29 8.51 6.10
CA THR A 126 16.58 7.21 6.75
C THR A 126 15.61 6.12 6.30
N ALA A 127 14.43 6.49 5.77
CA ALA A 127 13.34 5.59 5.43
C ALA A 127 13.07 4.60 6.57
N SER A 128 12.89 5.12 7.79
CA SER A 128 12.70 4.33 8.99
C SER A 128 11.22 4.28 9.40
N THR A 129 10.88 3.32 10.24
CA THR A 129 9.58 3.20 10.88
C THR A 129 9.76 2.60 12.27
N ASN A 130 8.69 2.58 13.06
CA ASN A 130 8.68 1.99 14.38
C ASN A 130 7.29 1.40 14.69
N LYS A 131 7.21 0.68 15.81
CA LYS A 131 5.97 0.01 16.21
C LYS A 131 4.78 0.97 16.36
N GLU A 132 4.99 2.17 16.87
CA GLU A 132 3.94 3.17 17.07
C GLU A 132 3.33 3.61 15.74
N ILE A 133 4.18 3.89 14.74
CA ILE A 133 3.74 4.19 13.38
C ILE A 133 3.00 2.99 12.79
N CYS A 134 3.56 1.79 12.89
CA CYS A 134 2.93 0.59 12.36
C CYS A 134 1.55 0.33 12.99
N ASP A 135 1.41 0.47 14.31
CA ASP A 135 0.14 0.27 15.01
C ASP A 135 -0.90 1.35 14.62
N LYS A 136 -0.47 2.61 14.44
CA LYS A 136 -1.34 3.73 14.01
C LYS A 136 -1.90 3.51 12.62
N TYR A 137 -1.10 2.96 11.71
CA TYR A 137 -1.45 2.79 10.31
C TYR A 137 -1.86 1.35 9.94
N ASP A 138 -2.01 0.44 10.89
CA ASP A 138 -2.57 -0.90 10.65
C ASP A 138 -4.09 -0.83 10.48
N ARG A 139 -4.51 -0.14 9.43
CA ARG A 139 -5.92 0.09 9.09
C ARG A 139 -6.10 0.43 7.62
N HIS A 140 -7.34 0.36 7.17
CA HIS A 140 -7.79 0.86 5.90
C HIS A 140 -8.64 2.12 6.08
N TRP A 141 -8.46 3.11 5.20
CA TRP A 141 -9.36 4.25 5.06
C TRP A 141 -10.32 3.95 3.92
N ILE A 142 -11.60 3.83 4.25
CA ILE A 142 -12.66 3.58 3.27
C ILE A 142 -13.38 4.88 3.05
N ILE A 143 -13.45 5.30 1.80
CA ILE A 143 -14.09 6.56 1.43
C ILE A 143 -14.99 6.34 0.23
N TYR A 144 -16.09 7.09 0.20
CA TYR A 144 -17.07 7.08 -0.88
C TYR A 144 -17.07 8.42 -1.59
N ARG A 145 -17.10 8.37 -2.93
CA ARG A 145 -17.16 9.57 -3.75
C ARG A 145 -18.31 10.52 -3.35
N GLU A 146 -19.50 9.96 -3.14
CA GLU A 146 -20.69 10.76 -2.76
C GLU A 146 -20.44 11.58 -1.49
N GLU A 147 -19.74 11.03 -0.49
CA GLU A 147 -19.38 11.76 0.74
C GLU A 147 -18.45 12.94 0.42
N VAL A 148 -17.47 12.74 -0.45
CA VAL A 148 -16.52 13.79 -0.84
C VAL A 148 -17.18 14.83 -1.73
N ASP A 149 -18.05 14.45 -2.65
CA ASP A 149 -18.79 15.38 -3.53
C ASP A 149 -19.71 16.30 -2.71
N ILE A 150 -20.41 15.76 -1.70
CA ILE A 150 -21.22 16.55 -0.77
C ILE A 150 -20.33 17.51 0.03
N HIS A 151 -19.20 17.02 0.53
CA HIS A 151 -18.26 17.83 1.32
C HIS A 151 -17.66 18.97 0.49
N LYS A 152 -17.21 18.65 -0.72
CA LYS A 152 -16.73 19.64 -1.70
C LYS A 152 -17.78 20.72 -1.97
N ALA A 153 -19.03 20.32 -2.24
CA ALA A 153 -20.12 21.26 -2.50
C ALA A 153 -20.42 22.16 -1.29
N TRP A 154 -20.32 21.63 -0.08
CA TRP A 154 -20.44 22.43 1.14
C TRP A 154 -19.30 23.46 1.27
N LEU A 155 -18.05 23.07 1.06
CA LEU A 155 -16.90 23.97 1.08
C LEU A 155 -16.99 25.06 0.01
N GLU A 156 -17.43 24.71 -1.20
CA GLU A 156 -17.68 25.67 -2.29
C GLU A 156 -18.80 26.65 -1.92
N CYS A 157 -19.84 26.19 -1.22
CA CYS A 157 -20.93 27.06 -0.74
C CYS A 157 -20.46 28.06 0.32
N LEU A 158 -19.53 27.66 1.21
CA LEU A 158 -18.95 28.57 2.20
C LEU A 158 -18.19 29.74 1.55
N ASP A 159 -17.61 29.53 0.38
CA ASP A 159 -16.86 30.54 -0.36
C ASP A 159 -17.73 31.40 -1.26
N ASP A 160 -18.95 30.97 -1.59
CA ASP A 160 -19.87 31.74 -2.45
C ASP A 160 -20.79 32.67 -1.62
N PRO A 161 -20.62 33.99 -1.71
CA PRO A 161 -21.46 34.95 -0.95
C PRO A 161 -22.96 34.90 -1.33
N ASN A 162 -23.33 34.19 -2.42
CA ASN A 162 -24.72 34.02 -2.83
C ASN A 162 -25.28 32.64 -2.40
N CYS A 163 -24.49 31.77 -1.78
CA CYS A 163 -24.94 30.49 -1.28
C CYS A 163 -25.47 30.63 0.15
N ASP A 164 -26.63 30.06 0.43
CA ASP A 164 -27.16 29.94 1.80
C ASP A 164 -26.82 28.52 2.32
N GLU A 165 -25.71 28.44 3.03
CA GLU A 165 -25.23 27.19 3.63
C GLU A 165 -26.24 26.60 4.60
N THR A 166 -26.96 27.45 5.35
CA THR A 166 -27.92 26.95 6.36
C THR A 166 -29.18 26.36 5.71
N GLU A 167 -29.52 26.79 4.50
CA GLU A 167 -30.63 26.23 3.71
C GLU A 167 -30.20 24.95 2.97
N LEU A 168 -29.02 24.95 2.31
CA LEU A 168 -28.57 23.85 1.45
C LEU A 168 -27.91 22.72 2.20
N PHE A 169 -27.19 23.01 3.29
CA PHE A 169 -26.42 22.05 4.08
C PHE A 169 -26.71 22.18 5.60
N PRO A 170 -27.97 22.06 6.04
CA PRO A 170 -28.36 22.39 7.42
C PRO A 170 -27.60 21.55 8.44
N GLY A 171 -26.67 22.18 9.15
CA GLY A 171 -25.86 21.56 10.21
C GLY A 171 -24.83 20.56 9.72
N TYR A 172 -24.44 20.60 8.45
CA TYR A 172 -23.48 19.64 7.86
C TYR A 172 -22.12 19.62 8.55
N GLU A 173 -21.60 20.76 9.00
CA GLU A 173 -20.32 20.86 9.71
C GLU A 173 -20.25 19.84 10.88
N SER A 174 -21.35 19.68 11.62
CA SER A 174 -21.43 18.69 12.71
C SER A 174 -21.62 17.24 12.24
N GLN A 175 -21.92 17.07 10.97
CA GLN A 175 -22.24 15.78 10.33
C GLN A 175 -21.19 15.33 9.29
N ILE A 176 -20.10 16.10 9.14
CA ILE A 176 -19.00 15.72 8.24
C ILE A 176 -18.60 14.27 8.54
N PRO A 177 -18.56 13.38 7.52
CA PRO A 177 -18.21 11.97 7.71
C PRO A 177 -16.84 11.78 8.36
N GLU A 178 -16.73 10.77 9.21
CA GLU A 178 -15.46 10.42 9.85
C GLU A 178 -14.40 9.98 8.82
N SER A 179 -14.83 9.40 7.71
CA SER A 179 -13.97 9.07 6.55
C SER A 179 -13.22 10.28 5.98
N ILE A 180 -13.82 11.47 6.06
CA ILE A 180 -13.22 12.74 5.65
C ILE A 180 -12.38 13.33 6.78
N LYS A 181 -12.91 13.39 8.01
CA LYS A 181 -12.19 13.95 9.16
C LYS A 181 -10.87 13.24 9.45
N ASP A 182 -10.87 11.92 9.32
CA ASP A 182 -9.73 11.04 9.64
C ASP A 182 -8.94 10.64 8.38
N TRP A 183 -9.11 11.37 7.27
CA TRP A 183 -8.35 11.09 6.05
C TRP A 183 -6.85 11.33 6.28
N PRO A 184 -5.98 10.38 5.92
CA PRO A 184 -4.56 10.47 6.24
C PRO A 184 -3.79 11.32 5.22
N GLY A 185 -4.26 12.53 4.95
CA GLY A 185 -3.61 13.48 4.02
C GLY A 185 -2.24 13.91 4.50
N ASN A 186 -2.10 14.06 5.81
CA ASN A 186 -0.84 14.44 6.45
C ASN A 186 0.06 13.22 6.67
N GLY A 187 1.36 13.41 6.54
CA GLY A 187 2.36 12.39 6.82
C GLY A 187 2.56 12.11 8.32
N VAL A 188 3.71 11.55 8.65
CA VAL A 188 4.10 11.30 10.04
C VAL A 188 4.35 12.64 10.74
N ASP A 189 3.89 12.75 11.98
CA ASP A 189 3.91 13.99 12.76
C ASP A 189 5.28 14.70 12.73
N GLY A 190 5.25 15.99 12.37
CA GLY A 190 6.40 16.88 12.38
C GLY A 190 7.17 17.01 11.07
N GLU A 191 6.81 16.29 10.04
CA GLU A 191 7.42 16.36 8.70
C GLU A 191 6.52 17.12 7.72
N LEU A 192 6.54 18.42 7.73
CA LEU A 192 5.83 19.27 6.78
C LEU A 192 6.78 19.81 5.68
N PRO A 193 6.35 19.91 4.42
CA PRO A 193 5.10 19.44 3.83
C PRO A 193 5.23 17.99 3.31
N TYR A 194 4.58 17.04 3.95
CA TYR A 194 4.58 15.66 3.50
C TYR A 194 3.14 15.17 3.30
N GLN A 195 2.69 15.14 2.06
CA GLN A 195 1.39 14.58 1.71
C GLN A 195 1.47 13.05 1.67
N LEU A 196 0.61 12.37 2.42
CA LEU A 196 0.55 10.92 2.46
C LEU A 196 -0.54 10.39 1.56
N ALA A 197 -1.81 10.51 1.94
CA ALA A 197 -2.92 10.20 1.06
C ALA A 197 -3.28 11.41 0.19
N PRO A 198 -3.75 11.22 -1.05
CA PRO A 198 -4.04 12.32 -1.95
C PRO A 198 -5.22 13.17 -1.45
N PHE A 199 -5.04 14.47 -1.42
CA PHE A 199 -6.10 15.46 -1.10
C PHE A 199 -5.97 16.72 -1.95
N ILE A 200 -7.04 17.47 -2.07
CA ILE A 200 -7.05 18.79 -2.69
C ILE A 200 -6.78 19.81 -1.59
N ASP A 201 -5.61 20.39 -1.64
CA ASP A 201 -5.15 21.48 -0.78
C ASP A 201 -5.66 22.81 -1.35
N ARG A 202 -6.74 23.35 -0.74
CA ARG A 202 -7.44 24.51 -1.28
C ARG A 202 -6.80 25.83 -0.88
N ASP A 203 -6.15 25.90 0.26
CA ASP A 203 -5.47 27.10 0.73
C ASP A 203 -3.96 27.13 0.43
N GLY A 204 -3.39 25.99 -0.03
CA GLY A 204 -2.01 25.89 -0.47
C GLY A 204 -0.99 25.83 0.67
N ASP A 205 -1.43 25.41 1.87
CA ASP A 205 -0.55 25.33 3.04
C ASP A 205 0.20 23.98 3.18
N GLY A 206 -0.20 22.98 2.36
CA GLY A 206 0.40 21.65 2.32
C GLY A 206 -0.04 20.74 3.46
N VAL A 207 -1.05 21.12 4.24
CA VAL A 207 -1.56 20.38 5.38
C VAL A 207 -3.03 20.05 5.15
N TYR A 208 -3.41 18.78 5.33
CA TYR A 208 -4.82 18.41 5.24
C TYR A 208 -5.60 18.93 6.46
N ASP A 209 -6.57 19.79 6.21
CA ASP A 209 -7.60 20.23 7.15
C ASP A 209 -8.98 20.00 6.53
N TYR A 210 -9.74 19.07 7.08
CA TYR A 210 -11.07 18.73 6.57
C TYR A 210 -12.09 19.89 6.59
N LEU A 211 -11.81 21.00 7.26
CA LEU A 211 -12.65 22.20 7.22
C LEU A 211 -12.33 23.11 6.01
N VAL A 212 -11.24 22.83 5.31
CA VAL A 212 -10.75 23.60 4.15
C VAL A 212 -10.57 22.69 2.94
N ASP A 213 -10.07 21.47 3.14
CA ASP A 213 -9.64 20.54 2.12
C ASP A 213 -10.57 19.34 2.01
N TYR A 214 -10.35 18.53 0.96
CA TYR A 214 -11.07 17.27 0.79
C TYR A 214 -10.21 16.20 0.10
N PRO A 215 -10.49 14.90 0.30
CA PRO A 215 -9.80 13.81 -0.40
C PRO A 215 -9.90 13.97 -1.93
N ALA A 216 -8.80 13.75 -2.64
CA ALA A 216 -8.66 14.09 -4.06
C ALA A 216 -9.43 13.15 -4.99
N TYR A 217 -10.77 13.26 -5.00
CA TYR A 217 -11.60 12.73 -6.08
C TYR A 217 -11.70 13.79 -7.16
N ASP A 218 -10.90 13.70 -8.22
CA ASP A 218 -10.99 14.58 -9.37
C ASP A 218 -11.00 13.75 -10.65
N ILE A 219 -12.19 13.22 -10.98
CA ILE A 219 -12.39 12.44 -12.21
C ILE A 219 -12.51 13.30 -13.44
N ASP A 220 -12.81 14.59 -13.29
CA ASP A 220 -12.95 15.52 -14.41
C ASP A 220 -11.61 15.91 -15.02
N LYS A 221 -10.49 15.61 -14.32
CA LYS A 221 -9.17 15.69 -14.90
C LYS A 221 -8.89 14.45 -15.75
N GLU A 222 -8.66 14.68 -17.03
CA GLU A 222 -8.15 13.65 -17.93
C GLU A 222 -6.83 13.12 -17.37
N TYR A 223 -6.83 11.86 -16.93
CA TYR A 223 -5.64 11.23 -16.34
C TYR A 223 -4.53 11.12 -17.39
N ASP A 224 -3.47 11.87 -17.24
CA ASP A 224 -2.21 11.68 -17.97
C ASP A 224 -1.19 11.01 -17.03
N CYS A 225 -0.85 9.75 -17.27
CA CYS A 225 0.17 9.02 -16.52
C CYS A 225 1.58 9.66 -16.59
N ARG A 226 1.75 10.71 -17.38
CA ARG A 226 2.98 11.51 -17.47
C ARG A 226 2.94 12.72 -16.56
N ASP A 227 1.76 13.09 -16.10
CA ASP A 227 1.57 14.16 -15.12
C ASP A 227 1.81 13.61 -13.72
N LYS A 228 2.89 14.03 -13.10
CA LYS A 228 3.29 13.58 -11.76
C LYS A 228 2.52 14.24 -10.63
N GLU A 229 1.66 15.21 -10.96
CA GLU A 229 0.93 16.01 -9.97
C GLU A 229 -0.46 15.45 -9.64
N THR A 230 -0.87 14.33 -10.26
CA THR A 230 -2.21 13.79 -10.08
C THR A 230 -2.23 12.43 -9.40
N ASP A 231 -1.91 12.40 -8.12
CA ASP A 231 -2.40 11.34 -7.26
C ASP A 231 -3.87 11.61 -6.96
N VAL A 232 -4.76 10.83 -7.55
CA VAL A 232 -6.22 10.96 -7.37
C VAL A 232 -6.84 9.64 -6.93
N LEU A 233 -7.99 9.73 -6.28
CA LEU A 233 -8.80 8.59 -5.90
C LEU A 233 -9.75 8.21 -7.04
N TYR A 234 -9.97 6.93 -7.22
CA TYR A 234 -10.82 6.37 -8.27
C TYR A 234 -12.04 5.66 -7.70
N GLY A 235 -13.04 5.44 -8.55
CA GLY A 235 -14.22 4.67 -8.21
C GLY A 235 -15.23 5.42 -7.35
N ASP A 236 -16.32 4.77 -7.00
CA ASP A 236 -17.35 5.29 -6.10
C ASP A 236 -17.14 4.80 -4.67
N GLN A 237 -16.43 3.69 -4.49
CA GLN A 237 -15.84 3.23 -3.23
C GLN A 237 -14.34 3.06 -3.43
N THR A 238 -13.55 3.66 -2.54
CA THR A 238 -12.11 3.48 -2.49
C THR A 238 -11.69 3.02 -1.11
N ILE A 239 -10.80 2.04 -1.07
CA ILE A 239 -10.05 1.62 0.12
C ILE A 239 -8.62 2.09 -0.09
N TRP A 240 -8.11 2.95 0.79
CA TRP A 240 -6.75 3.43 0.75
C TRP A 240 -5.97 2.94 1.97
N TRP A 241 -4.67 2.61 1.79
CA TRP A 241 -3.77 2.22 2.87
C TRP A 241 -2.32 2.43 2.47
N VAL A 242 -1.44 2.40 3.48
CA VAL A 242 0.01 2.53 3.30
C VAL A 242 0.72 1.42 4.06
N TYR A 243 1.76 0.87 3.44
CA TYR A 243 2.61 -0.14 4.03
C TYR A 243 4.04 -0.02 3.49
N ASN A 244 4.98 -0.71 4.13
CA ASN A 244 6.41 -0.62 3.82
C ASN A 244 7.09 -1.98 3.97
N ASP A 245 8.35 -2.07 3.50
CA ASP A 245 9.17 -3.27 3.62
C ASP A 245 10.31 -3.12 4.67
N ARG A 246 10.21 -2.15 5.60
CA ARG A 246 11.26 -1.88 6.59
C ARG A 246 10.85 -2.03 8.06
N GLY A 247 9.63 -2.48 8.31
CA GLY A 247 9.12 -2.59 9.67
C GLY A 247 9.82 -3.65 10.52
N ASN A 248 10.38 -4.69 9.90
CA ASN A 248 11.08 -5.78 10.57
C ASN A 248 11.98 -6.55 9.58
N VAL A 249 12.54 -7.67 10.01
CA VAL A 249 13.32 -8.57 9.16
C VAL A 249 12.40 -9.32 8.20
N HIS A 250 12.79 -9.39 6.93
CA HIS A 250 12.09 -10.16 5.91
C HIS A 250 12.17 -11.66 6.23
N THR A 251 11.03 -12.29 6.42
CA THR A 251 10.95 -13.72 6.75
C THR A 251 10.32 -14.55 5.63
N GLU A 252 9.64 -13.93 4.67
CA GLU A 252 9.13 -14.61 3.49
C GLU A 252 10.24 -14.81 2.46
N SER A 253 10.89 -13.75 1.98
CA SER A 253 11.98 -13.82 1.00
C SER A 253 13.35 -14.10 1.60
N GLN A 254 13.53 -13.80 2.90
CA GLN A 254 14.83 -13.83 3.60
C GLN A 254 15.88 -12.91 2.97
N ALA A 255 15.47 -11.96 2.14
CA ALA A 255 16.34 -10.98 1.50
C ALA A 255 16.40 -9.67 2.31
N GLY A 256 17.31 -8.78 1.93
CA GLY A 256 17.36 -7.43 2.51
C GLY A 256 16.23 -6.55 2.00
N ALA A 257 15.77 -5.63 2.85
CA ALA A 257 14.74 -4.65 2.50
C ALA A 257 15.19 -3.72 1.37
N LEU A 258 14.23 -3.30 0.54
CA LEU A 258 14.42 -2.29 -0.50
C LEU A 258 14.34 -0.87 0.07
N GLY A 259 13.54 -0.65 1.13
CA GLY A 259 13.22 0.66 1.67
C GLY A 259 12.09 1.35 0.92
N PHE A 260 11.09 0.60 0.51
CA PHE A 260 9.92 1.12 -0.20
C PHE A 260 8.75 1.38 0.75
N GLU A 261 8.14 2.54 0.57
CA GLU A 261 6.80 2.86 1.02
C GLU A 261 5.84 2.61 -0.14
N ILE A 262 4.78 1.88 0.11
CA ILE A 262 3.75 1.55 -0.86
C ILE A 262 2.45 2.21 -0.43
N ARG A 263 1.98 3.18 -1.20
CA ARG A 263 0.67 3.80 -1.07
C ARG A 263 -0.25 3.10 -2.04
N ALA A 264 -1.28 2.49 -1.52
CA ALA A 264 -2.14 1.64 -2.31
C ALA A 264 -3.60 2.08 -2.23
N GLN A 265 -4.32 1.91 -3.32
CA GLN A 265 -5.76 2.05 -3.34
C GLN A 265 -6.39 0.88 -4.09
N ALA A 266 -7.51 0.40 -3.58
CA ALA A 266 -8.41 -0.51 -4.25
C ALA A 266 -9.74 0.21 -4.44
N PHE A 267 -10.30 0.18 -5.65
CA PHE A 267 -11.51 0.93 -5.95
C PHE A 267 -12.51 0.12 -6.78
N ALA A 268 -13.77 0.51 -6.70
CA ALA A 268 -14.84 -0.04 -7.52
C ALA A 268 -15.87 1.04 -7.86
N PHE A 269 -16.48 0.89 -9.03
CA PHE A 269 -17.58 1.74 -9.47
C PHE A 269 -18.90 1.11 -9.07
N SER A 270 -19.83 1.94 -8.63
CA SER A 270 -21.23 1.55 -8.40
C SER A 270 -21.90 1.25 -9.74
N THR A 271 -22.51 0.10 -9.85
CA THR A 271 -23.30 -0.27 -11.03
C THR A 271 -24.45 -1.20 -10.64
N ASN A 272 -25.56 -1.05 -11.36
CA ASN A 272 -26.70 -1.96 -11.27
C ASN A 272 -26.73 -2.97 -12.43
N ASP A 273 -25.71 -2.98 -13.27
CA ASP A 273 -25.58 -3.89 -14.40
C ASP A 273 -24.94 -5.20 -13.94
N GLU A 274 -25.63 -6.32 -14.11
CA GLU A 274 -25.12 -7.66 -13.77
C GLU A 274 -23.94 -8.12 -14.66
N VAL A 275 -23.72 -7.45 -15.79
CA VAL A 275 -22.74 -7.85 -16.80
C VAL A 275 -21.44 -7.02 -16.74
N ASN A 276 -21.54 -5.76 -16.31
CA ASN A 276 -20.43 -4.79 -16.34
C ASN A 276 -19.90 -4.46 -14.94
N ASN A 277 -19.66 -5.46 -14.13
CA ASN A 277 -19.06 -5.29 -12.80
C ASN A 277 -17.54 -5.34 -12.85
#